data_0710ca67221b906181c1cc37a2780e91
#
_entry.id   0710ca67221b906181c1cc37a2780e91
#
_cell.length_a   1.000
_cell.length_b   1.000
_cell.length_c   1.000
_cell.angle_alpha   90.00
_cell.angle_beta   90.00
_cell.angle_gamma   90.00
#
_symmetry.space_group_name_H-M   'P 1'
#
loop_
_entity.id
_entity.type
_entity.pdbx_description
1 polymer ?
#
loop_
_entity_poly.entity_id
_entity_poly.type
_entity_poly.pdbx_seq_one_letter_code
_entity_poly.pdbx_strand_id
1 'polypeptide(L)'
;MMRVVMTRAIFFLPLLLLASCATCWRGGEPLRSTELASLRAVGADLSQAKNIKVYHGLAHPQRDAEVYAEQLRTQPHRFYAGFAFHQKPEAVAESRVKEIVDLYRNPESHQALASPKTTCAGFHPDYALMWQDSRGQRVLQICYGCHEWKYIGPGGVLHTDINEPAYFEKITRWLPPKP
;
A
#
# COMPACT_ATOMS: atom_id res chain seq x y z
N MET A 1 -31.99 -56.09 -51.82
CA MET A 1 -31.31 -54.77 -51.83
C MET A 1 -31.70 -54.01 -50.58
N MET A 2 -30.87 -54.00 -49.58
CA MET A 2 -31.14 -53.36 -48.27
C MET A 2 -30.33 -52.07 -48.18
N ARG A 3 -30.98 -50.92 -48.14
CA ARG A 3 -30.32 -49.61 -48.00
C ARG A 3 -30.08 -49.33 -46.51
N VAL A 4 -28.80 -49.27 -46.12
CA VAL A 4 -28.39 -48.85 -44.79
C VAL A 4 -28.38 -47.32 -44.78
N VAL A 5 -29.21 -46.74 -43.93
CA VAL A 5 -29.25 -45.29 -43.65
C VAL A 5 -28.27 -45.01 -42.52
N MET A 6 -27.14 -44.37 -42.83
CA MET A 6 -26.13 -43.95 -41.86
C MET A 6 -26.56 -42.61 -41.26
N THR A 7 -27.06 -42.64 -40.01
CA THR A 7 -27.41 -41.44 -39.25
C THR A 7 -26.12 -40.83 -38.67
N ARG A 8 -25.72 -39.68 -39.18
CA ARG A 8 -24.59 -38.90 -38.60
C ARG A 8 -25.08 -38.22 -37.31
N ALA A 9 -24.56 -38.69 -36.18
CA ALA A 9 -24.71 -38.02 -34.91
C ALA A 9 -23.77 -36.81 -34.89
N ILE A 10 -24.32 -35.61 -34.85
CA ILE A 10 -23.59 -34.36 -34.67
C ILE A 10 -23.40 -34.20 -33.16
N PHE A 11 -22.16 -34.43 -32.71
CA PHE A 11 -21.77 -34.11 -31.35
C PHE A 11 -21.64 -32.59 -31.23
N PHE A 12 -22.61 -31.96 -30.60
CA PHE A 12 -22.48 -30.61 -30.09
C PHE A 12 -21.57 -30.66 -28.85
N LEU A 13 -20.32 -30.26 -29.03
CA LEU A 13 -19.39 -30.03 -27.93
C LEU A 13 -19.82 -28.71 -27.25
N PRO A 14 -20.29 -28.70 -25.99
CA PRO A 14 -20.55 -27.46 -25.32
C PRO A 14 -19.21 -26.72 -25.10
N LEU A 15 -19.05 -25.59 -25.78
CA LEU A 15 -17.97 -24.65 -25.55
C LEU A 15 -18.19 -24.09 -24.15
N LEU A 16 -17.56 -24.71 -23.12
CA LEU A 16 -17.42 -24.18 -21.79
C LEU A 16 -16.60 -22.89 -21.92
N LEU A 17 -17.31 -21.78 -22.06
CA LEU A 17 -16.78 -20.46 -21.80
C LEU A 17 -16.29 -20.45 -20.34
N LEU A 18 -15.03 -20.74 -20.16
CA LEU A 18 -14.28 -20.38 -18.96
C LEU A 18 -14.36 -18.84 -18.90
N ALA A 19 -15.45 -18.36 -18.29
CA ALA A 19 -15.46 -17.02 -17.74
C ALA A 19 -14.33 -16.99 -16.72
N SER A 20 -13.13 -16.64 -17.20
CA SER A 20 -12.03 -16.22 -16.38
C SER A 20 -12.62 -15.13 -15.48
N CYS A 21 -12.87 -15.47 -14.24
CA CYS A 21 -13.09 -14.51 -13.18
C CYS A 21 -11.77 -13.73 -13.07
N ALA A 22 -11.55 -12.79 -13.98
CA ALA A 22 -10.79 -11.62 -13.67
C ALA A 22 -11.49 -11.08 -12.43
N THR A 23 -10.94 -11.39 -11.26
CA THR A 23 -11.37 -10.85 -9.99
C THR A 23 -11.54 -9.37 -10.23
N CYS A 24 -12.81 -8.95 -10.28
CA CYS A 24 -13.16 -7.55 -10.33
C CYS A 24 -12.54 -6.92 -9.08
N TRP A 25 -11.35 -6.41 -9.23
CA TRP A 25 -10.85 -5.37 -8.38
C TRP A 25 -11.80 -4.20 -8.63
N ARG A 26 -12.83 -4.10 -7.80
CA ARG A 26 -13.71 -2.93 -7.80
C ARG A 26 -12.81 -1.79 -7.39
N GLY A 27 -12.60 -0.85 -8.29
CA GLY A 27 -11.98 0.41 -7.93
C GLY A 27 -12.61 0.87 -6.62
N GLY A 28 -11.77 1.21 -5.62
CA GLY A 28 -12.27 1.64 -4.31
C GLY A 28 -13.10 2.91 -4.45
N GLU A 29 -13.87 3.23 -3.43
CA GLU A 29 -14.66 4.45 -3.38
C GLU A 29 -13.74 5.68 -3.42
N PRO A 30 -14.12 6.74 -4.15
CA PRO A 30 -13.36 7.98 -4.14
C PRO A 30 -13.32 8.58 -2.73
N LEU A 31 -12.28 9.39 -2.46
CA LEU A 31 -12.18 10.10 -1.20
C LEU A 31 -13.41 10.99 -0.94
N ARG A 32 -13.92 10.92 0.27
CA ARG A 32 -14.97 11.83 0.74
C ARG A 32 -14.44 13.26 0.87
N SER A 33 -15.32 14.24 0.88
CA SER A 33 -14.94 15.66 0.98
C SER A 33 -14.07 15.99 2.20
N THR A 34 -14.32 15.34 3.34
CA THR A 34 -13.52 15.47 4.57
C THR A 34 -12.11 14.90 4.42
N GLU A 35 -11.98 13.74 3.76
CA GLU A 35 -10.69 13.11 3.46
C GLU A 35 -9.89 13.94 2.45
N LEU A 36 -10.54 14.49 1.42
CA LEU A 36 -9.92 15.41 0.48
C LEU A 36 -9.43 16.70 1.14
N ALA A 37 -10.20 17.26 2.09
CA ALA A 37 -9.78 18.42 2.86
C ALA A 37 -8.54 18.09 3.72
N SER A 38 -8.56 16.94 4.39
CA SER A 38 -7.41 16.43 5.16
C SER A 38 -6.19 16.21 4.27
N LEU A 39 -6.37 15.59 3.10
CA LEU A 39 -5.27 15.36 2.15
C LEU A 39 -4.65 16.67 1.66
N ARG A 40 -5.45 17.71 1.39
CA ARG A 40 -4.93 19.02 1.02
C ARG A 40 -4.10 19.65 2.15
N ALA A 41 -4.58 19.55 3.41
CA ALA A 41 -3.86 20.05 4.56
C ALA A 41 -2.52 19.31 4.77
N VAL A 42 -2.53 17.97 4.69
CA VAL A 42 -1.33 17.14 4.75
C VAL A 42 -0.41 17.44 3.57
N GLY A 43 -0.95 17.60 2.36
CA GLY A 43 -0.18 17.94 1.17
C GLY A 43 0.53 19.29 1.28
N ALA A 44 -0.11 20.28 1.89
CA ALA A 44 0.50 21.57 2.17
C ALA A 44 1.65 21.44 3.20
N ASP A 45 1.47 20.62 4.24
CA ASP A 45 2.52 20.32 5.23
C ASP A 45 3.70 19.59 4.59
N LEU A 46 3.44 18.57 3.77
CA LEU A 46 4.45 17.81 3.03
C LEU A 46 5.26 18.67 2.06
N SER A 47 4.65 19.68 1.44
CA SER A 47 5.35 20.59 0.50
C SER A 47 6.44 21.41 1.19
N GLN A 48 6.36 21.58 2.50
CA GLN A 48 7.33 22.31 3.33
C GLN A 48 8.32 21.37 4.03
N ALA A 49 8.14 20.06 3.88
CA ALA A 49 8.98 19.07 4.55
C ALA A 49 10.42 19.13 4.03
N LYS A 50 11.37 19.10 4.95
CA LYS A 50 12.81 19.06 4.67
C LYS A 50 13.42 17.86 5.39
N ASN A 51 14.52 17.36 4.83
CA ASN A 51 15.26 16.25 5.44
C ASN A 51 14.39 15.01 5.73
N ILE A 52 13.51 14.67 4.81
CA ILE A 52 12.69 13.46 4.91
C ILE A 52 13.61 12.25 4.89
N LYS A 53 13.49 11.41 5.92
CA LYS A 53 14.21 10.14 6.02
C LYS A 53 13.26 8.99 5.77
N VAL A 54 13.72 7.99 5.03
CA VAL A 54 12.96 6.77 4.74
C VAL A 54 13.46 5.66 5.64
N TYR A 55 12.55 4.95 6.28
CA TYR A 55 12.86 3.80 7.13
C TYR A 55 12.11 2.57 6.65
N HIS A 56 12.78 1.43 6.67
CA HIS A 56 12.17 0.13 6.40
C HIS A 56 11.60 -0.44 7.71
N GLY A 57 10.38 -1.01 7.64
CA GLY A 57 9.72 -1.70 8.75
C GLY A 57 10.43 -3.00 9.12
N LEU A 58 10.27 -3.46 10.36
CA LEU A 58 10.61 -4.82 10.73
C LEU A 58 9.58 -5.79 10.14
N ALA A 59 9.83 -7.09 10.26
CA ALA A 59 8.90 -8.14 9.82
C ALA A 59 7.50 -7.98 10.44
N HIS A 60 6.50 -8.57 9.82
CA HIS A 60 5.11 -8.43 10.28
C HIS A 60 4.88 -9.21 11.58
N PRO A 61 4.43 -8.56 12.69
CA PRO A 61 4.39 -9.17 14.02
C PRO A 61 3.43 -10.35 14.16
N GLN A 62 2.40 -10.45 13.31
CA GLN A 62 1.45 -11.56 13.33
C GLN A 62 1.74 -12.61 12.26
N ARG A 63 2.23 -12.18 11.11
CA ARG A 63 2.48 -13.07 9.97
C ARG A 63 3.84 -13.75 10.05
N ASP A 64 4.83 -13.00 10.53
CA ASP A 64 6.23 -13.40 10.61
C ASP A 64 6.74 -13.25 12.07
N ALA A 65 5.95 -13.72 13.04
CA ALA A 65 6.12 -13.43 14.46
C ALA A 65 7.50 -13.81 15.02
N GLU A 66 8.05 -14.93 14.58
CA GLU A 66 9.37 -15.39 15.02
C GLU A 66 10.48 -14.47 14.47
N VAL A 67 10.39 -14.12 13.19
CA VAL A 67 11.34 -13.19 12.54
C VAL A 67 11.25 -11.82 13.20
N TYR A 68 10.05 -11.32 13.46
CA TYR A 68 9.84 -10.05 14.15
C TYR A 68 10.46 -10.03 15.55
N ALA A 69 10.21 -11.09 16.35
CA ALA A 69 10.78 -11.21 17.69
C ALA A 69 12.32 -11.26 17.65
N GLU A 70 12.89 -11.99 16.69
CA GLU A 70 14.33 -12.07 16.50
C GLU A 70 14.91 -10.72 16.08
N GLN A 71 14.28 -10.01 15.15
CA GLN A 71 14.70 -8.67 14.74
C GLN A 71 14.65 -7.67 15.90
N LEU A 72 13.60 -7.69 16.71
CA LEU A 72 13.52 -6.85 17.91
C LEU A 72 14.66 -7.11 18.90
N ARG A 73 15.08 -8.37 19.03
CA ARG A 73 16.13 -8.76 19.96
C ARG A 73 17.52 -8.44 19.45
N THR A 74 17.77 -8.55 18.16
CA THR A 74 19.13 -8.54 17.58
C THR A 74 19.47 -7.32 16.76
N GLN A 75 18.46 -6.59 16.24
CA GLN A 75 18.70 -5.47 15.33
C GLN A 75 18.39 -4.12 15.98
N PRO A 76 19.26 -3.11 15.80
CA PRO A 76 18.95 -1.76 16.21
C PRO A 76 17.66 -1.26 15.51
N HIS A 77 16.70 -0.85 16.31
CA HIS A 77 15.38 -0.42 15.83
C HIS A 77 14.88 0.81 16.59
N ARG A 78 13.81 1.38 16.09
CA ARG A 78 13.07 2.48 16.72
C ARG A 78 11.57 2.39 16.39
N PHE A 79 10.77 2.95 17.27
CA PHE A 79 9.33 2.97 17.09
C PHE A 79 8.85 4.31 16.55
N TYR A 80 7.98 4.24 15.54
CA TYR A 80 7.30 5.39 14.96
C TYR A 80 5.81 5.11 14.82
N ALA A 81 4.99 5.92 15.48
CA ALA A 81 3.54 5.79 15.44
C ALA A 81 3.04 4.35 15.69
N GLY A 82 3.64 3.67 16.67
CA GLY A 82 3.24 2.33 17.11
C GLY A 82 3.91 1.15 16.39
N PHE A 83 4.74 1.39 15.38
CA PHE A 83 5.41 0.33 14.62
C PHE A 83 6.94 0.43 14.72
N ALA A 84 7.59 -0.75 14.65
CA ALA A 84 9.04 -0.87 14.71
C ALA A 84 9.66 -0.78 13.31
N PHE A 85 10.73 0.02 13.21
CA PHE A 85 11.50 0.22 11.98
C PHE A 85 13.00 0.03 12.28
N HIS A 86 13.76 -0.37 11.27
CA HIS A 86 15.21 -0.39 11.39
C HIS A 86 15.74 0.99 11.79
N GLN A 87 16.73 1.04 12.67
CA GLN A 87 17.25 2.32 13.20
C GLN A 87 17.90 3.19 12.13
N LYS A 88 18.59 2.55 11.17
CA LYS A 88 19.28 3.24 10.07
C LYS A 88 18.30 3.57 8.96
N PRO A 89 18.23 4.84 8.52
CA PRO A 89 17.42 5.17 7.36
C PRO A 89 17.97 4.55 6.08
N GLU A 90 17.09 4.27 5.13
CA GLU A 90 17.44 3.81 3.80
C GLU A 90 18.14 4.92 2.99
N ALA A 91 19.08 4.51 2.16
CA ALA A 91 19.75 5.41 1.21
C ALA A 91 18.86 5.64 -0.03
N VAL A 92 17.81 6.44 0.11
CA VAL A 92 16.92 6.81 -0.98
C VAL A 92 17.29 8.18 -1.51
N ALA A 93 17.45 8.31 -2.83
CA ALA A 93 17.75 9.60 -3.47
C ALA A 93 16.66 10.64 -3.17
N GLU A 94 17.05 11.89 -2.92
CA GLU A 94 16.12 12.97 -2.59
C GLU A 94 15.05 13.19 -3.68
N SER A 95 15.43 13.08 -4.95
CA SER A 95 14.51 13.13 -6.08
C SER A 95 13.42 12.05 -5.98
N ARG A 96 13.79 10.86 -5.51
CA ARG A 96 12.86 9.76 -5.33
C ARG A 96 11.92 9.99 -4.15
N VAL A 97 12.43 10.52 -3.05
CA VAL A 97 11.61 10.95 -1.90
C VAL A 97 10.59 11.99 -2.36
N LYS A 98 11.03 12.97 -3.15
CA LYS A 98 10.14 13.98 -3.73
C LYS A 98 9.04 13.35 -4.60
N GLU A 99 9.37 12.40 -5.47
CA GLU A 99 8.39 11.70 -6.31
C GLU A 99 7.33 10.96 -5.47
N ILE A 100 7.73 10.31 -4.37
CA ILE A 100 6.80 9.64 -3.44
C ILE A 100 5.88 10.66 -2.77
N VAL A 101 6.43 11.78 -2.32
CA VAL A 101 5.66 12.88 -1.72
C VAL A 101 4.66 13.48 -2.72
N ASP A 102 5.10 13.74 -3.95
CA ASP A 102 4.23 14.27 -5.01
C ASP A 102 3.11 13.27 -5.36
N LEU A 103 3.45 11.96 -5.37
CA LEU A 103 2.46 10.92 -5.57
C LEU A 103 1.41 10.90 -4.45
N TYR A 104 1.86 10.94 -3.18
CA TYR A 104 0.95 10.99 -2.02
C TYR A 104 0.04 12.22 -2.05
N ARG A 105 0.51 13.37 -2.51
CA ARG A 105 -0.26 14.61 -2.60
C ARG A 105 -1.31 14.62 -3.71
N ASN A 106 -1.21 13.69 -4.66
CA ASN A 106 -2.18 13.58 -5.76
C ASN A 106 -3.45 12.88 -5.26
N PRO A 107 -4.63 13.55 -5.28
CA PRO A 107 -5.89 12.92 -4.85
C PRO A 107 -6.23 11.63 -5.60
N GLU A 108 -5.83 11.52 -6.88
CA GLU A 108 -6.07 10.33 -7.69
C GLU A 108 -5.30 9.09 -7.20
N SER A 109 -4.24 9.27 -6.41
CA SER A 109 -3.50 8.17 -5.83
C SER A 109 -4.16 7.54 -4.60
N HIS A 110 -5.28 8.10 -4.16
CA HIS A 110 -6.02 7.67 -2.97
C HIS A 110 -7.40 7.14 -3.30
N GLN A 111 -7.85 6.23 -2.44
CA GLN A 111 -9.23 5.80 -2.33
C GLN A 111 -9.66 5.86 -0.87
N ALA A 112 -10.95 6.00 -0.61
CA ALA A 112 -11.47 5.90 0.74
C ALA A 112 -11.08 4.54 1.34
N LEU A 113 -10.70 4.55 2.63
CA LEU A 113 -10.32 3.33 3.31
C LEU A 113 -11.47 2.32 3.25
N ALA A 114 -11.22 1.19 2.61
CA ALA A 114 -12.17 0.09 2.61
C ALA A 114 -12.28 -0.51 4.01
N SER A 115 -13.34 -1.29 4.25
CA SER A 115 -13.50 -2.06 5.49
C SER A 115 -12.25 -2.89 5.80
N PRO A 116 -12.02 -3.27 7.09
CA PRO A 116 -10.79 -3.93 7.50
C PRO A 116 -10.37 -5.04 6.55
N LYS A 117 -9.16 -4.95 6.01
CA LYS A 117 -8.60 -5.95 5.11
C LYS A 117 -8.09 -7.11 5.97
N THR A 118 -8.68 -8.28 5.81
CA THR A 118 -8.33 -9.47 6.58
C THR A 118 -7.09 -10.19 6.04
N THR A 119 -6.68 -9.90 4.80
CA THR A 119 -5.60 -10.60 4.09
C THR A 119 -4.21 -10.29 4.61
N CYS A 120 -4.00 -9.14 5.25
CA CYS A 120 -2.70 -8.71 5.76
C CYS A 120 -2.57 -8.76 7.29
N ALA A 121 -3.50 -9.40 8.00
CA ALA A 121 -3.52 -9.46 9.46
C ALA A 121 -3.49 -8.06 10.15
N GLY A 122 -3.99 -7.03 9.46
CA GLY A 122 -4.01 -5.63 9.90
C GLY A 122 -2.90 -4.78 9.30
N PHE A 123 -3.04 -3.47 9.46
CA PHE A 123 -2.07 -2.49 8.97
C PHE A 123 -0.70 -2.69 9.62
N HIS A 124 0.30 -2.93 8.80
CA HIS A 124 1.70 -3.00 9.21
C HIS A 124 2.58 -2.34 8.13
N PRO A 125 3.23 -1.21 8.42
CA PRO A 125 3.96 -0.47 7.41
C PRO A 125 5.27 -1.13 7.04
N ASP A 126 5.47 -1.36 5.75
CA ASP A 126 6.74 -1.79 5.16
C ASP A 126 7.75 -0.65 5.12
N TYR A 127 7.26 0.59 4.92
CA TYR A 127 8.09 1.79 4.91
C TYR A 127 7.46 2.93 5.70
N ALA A 128 8.31 3.81 6.23
CA ALA A 128 7.92 5.10 6.78
C ALA A 128 8.81 6.21 6.23
N LEU A 129 8.17 7.29 5.75
CA LEU A 129 8.83 8.56 5.49
C LEU A 129 8.64 9.43 6.71
N MET A 130 9.73 9.99 7.22
CA MET A 130 9.72 10.77 8.44
C MET A 130 10.40 12.10 8.29
N TRP A 131 9.81 13.12 8.88
CA TRP A 131 10.42 14.44 9.05
C TRP A 131 9.96 15.09 10.34
N GLN A 132 10.67 16.11 10.76
CA GLN A 132 10.38 16.85 11.98
C GLN A 132 10.69 18.33 11.77
N ASP A 133 9.84 19.17 12.31
CA ASP A 133 10.07 20.62 12.43
C ASP A 133 9.66 21.11 13.84
N SER A 134 9.56 22.42 14.03
CA SER A 134 9.17 23.05 15.31
C SER A 134 7.74 22.67 15.74
N ARG A 135 6.87 22.23 14.85
CA ARG A 135 5.48 21.80 15.16
C ARG A 135 5.40 20.33 15.57
N GLY A 136 6.48 19.55 15.44
CA GLY A 136 6.53 18.16 15.85
C GLY A 136 6.93 17.20 14.75
N GLN A 137 6.86 15.90 15.07
CA GLN A 137 7.18 14.80 14.17
C GLN A 137 5.99 14.47 13.26
N ARG A 138 6.29 14.08 12.02
CA ARG A 138 5.35 13.53 11.05
C ARG A 138 5.88 12.22 10.51
N VAL A 139 4.94 11.32 10.24
CA VAL A 139 5.20 10.00 9.70
C VAL A 139 4.21 9.72 8.59
N LEU A 140 4.68 9.40 7.40
CA LEU A 140 3.90 8.79 6.34
C LEU A 140 4.28 7.32 6.25
N GLN A 141 3.38 6.44 6.62
CA GLN A 141 3.53 4.99 6.60
C GLN A 141 2.91 4.40 5.34
N ILE A 142 3.56 3.38 4.77
CA ILE A 142 3.13 2.66 3.56
C ILE A 142 3.09 1.18 3.90
N CYS A 143 1.91 0.56 3.78
CA CYS A 143 1.70 -0.89 3.95
C CYS A 143 1.46 -1.54 2.59
N TYR A 144 2.32 -2.46 2.19
CA TYR A 144 2.16 -3.18 0.92
C TYR A 144 1.15 -4.31 1.01
N GLY A 145 1.12 -5.03 2.11
CA GLY A 145 0.16 -6.11 2.30
C GLY A 145 -1.30 -5.64 2.35
N CYS A 146 -1.53 -4.41 2.83
CA CYS A 146 -2.86 -3.79 2.89
C CYS A 146 -3.16 -2.88 1.69
N HIS A 147 -2.14 -2.47 0.92
CA HIS A 147 -2.22 -1.42 -0.10
C HIS A 147 -2.75 -0.11 0.47
N GLU A 148 -2.15 0.32 1.58
CA GLU A 148 -2.61 1.48 2.34
C GLU A 148 -1.45 2.43 2.64
N TRP A 149 -1.80 3.70 2.78
CA TRP A 149 -0.92 4.66 3.44
C TRP A 149 -1.62 5.41 4.57
N LYS A 150 -0.82 5.76 5.55
CA LYS A 150 -1.29 6.41 6.76
C LYS A 150 -0.34 7.54 7.14
N TYR A 151 -0.87 8.75 7.07
CA TYR A 151 -0.18 9.92 7.61
C TYR A 151 -0.54 10.13 9.07
N ILE A 152 0.45 10.44 9.90
CA ILE A 152 0.30 10.83 11.29
C ILE A 152 1.15 12.08 11.53
N GLY A 153 0.53 13.14 12.05
CA GLY A 153 1.19 14.40 12.34
C GLY A 153 0.38 15.32 13.23
N PRO A 154 0.86 16.55 13.52
CA PRO A 154 0.17 17.50 14.39
C PRO A 154 -1.24 17.88 13.92
N GLY A 155 -1.52 17.77 12.62
CA GLY A 155 -2.84 18.02 12.03
C GLY A 155 -3.81 16.83 12.10
N GLY A 156 -3.41 15.72 12.72
CA GLY A 156 -4.23 14.52 12.86
C GLY A 156 -3.71 13.32 12.06
N VAL A 157 -4.62 12.40 11.78
CA VAL A 157 -4.35 11.16 11.03
C VAL A 157 -5.17 11.16 9.74
N LEU A 158 -4.53 10.83 8.63
CA LEU A 158 -5.20 10.50 7.37
C LEU A 158 -4.80 9.08 6.98
N HIS A 159 -5.78 8.18 6.89
CA HIS A 159 -5.59 6.79 6.51
C HIS A 159 -6.45 6.49 5.30
N THR A 160 -5.85 6.06 4.21
CA THR A 160 -6.52 5.82 2.92
C THR A 160 -5.95 4.60 2.23
N ASP A 161 -6.69 4.04 1.29
CA ASP A 161 -6.18 3.05 0.37
C ASP A 161 -5.35 3.72 -0.72
N ILE A 162 -4.35 3.00 -1.23
CA ILE A 162 -3.59 3.36 -2.43
C ILE A 162 -4.43 2.98 -3.65
N ASN A 163 -4.67 3.94 -4.55
CA ASN A 163 -5.38 3.64 -5.80
C ASN A 163 -4.51 2.76 -6.70
N GLU A 164 -5.06 1.64 -7.12
CA GLU A 164 -4.38 0.62 -7.90
C GLU A 164 -4.85 0.57 -9.38
N PRO A 165 -4.09 -0.12 -10.22
CA PRO A 165 -2.75 -0.70 -9.98
C PRO A 165 -1.62 0.33 -10.15
N ALA A 166 -1.88 1.42 -10.90
CA ALA A 166 -0.84 2.30 -11.43
C ALA A 166 0.00 3.01 -10.34
N TYR A 167 -0.63 3.37 -9.22
CA TYR A 167 0.06 4.11 -8.15
C TYR A 167 0.82 3.16 -7.23
N PHE A 168 0.26 2.00 -6.93
CA PHE A 168 0.93 0.98 -6.12
C PHE A 168 2.20 0.45 -6.80
N GLU A 169 2.15 0.16 -8.10
CA GLU A 169 3.31 -0.26 -8.89
C GLU A 169 4.43 0.79 -8.91
N LYS A 170 4.09 2.08 -8.92
CA LYS A 170 5.10 3.16 -8.83
C LYS A 170 5.80 3.12 -7.47
N ILE A 171 5.04 3.01 -6.38
CA ILE A 171 5.61 2.99 -5.02
C ILE A 171 6.52 1.79 -4.84
N THR A 172 6.09 0.60 -5.21
CA THR A 172 6.88 -0.64 -5.07
C THR A 172 8.14 -0.64 -5.94
N ARG A 173 8.12 0.06 -7.07
CA ARG A 173 9.31 0.28 -7.90
C ARG A 173 10.31 1.22 -7.23
N TRP A 174 9.83 2.22 -6.51
CA TRP A 174 10.67 3.21 -5.85
C TRP A 174 11.19 2.77 -4.50
N LEU A 175 10.38 2.05 -3.76
CA LEU A 175 10.67 1.43 -2.48
C LEU A 175 10.35 -0.07 -2.61
N PRO A 176 11.26 -0.89 -3.15
CA PRO A 176 10.96 -2.30 -3.42
C PRO A 176 10.68 -3.06 -2.12
N PRO A 177 9.73 -4.02 -2.14
CA PRO A 177 9.55 -4.93 -1.03
C PRO A 177 10.87 -5.60 -0.66
N LYS A 178 11.16 -5.71 0.61
CA LYS A 178 12.33 -6.43 1.10
C LYS A 178 11.92 -7.80 1.62
N PRO A 179 12.79 -8.80 1.47
CA PRO A 179 12.53 -10.16 1.96
C PRO A 179 12.41 -10.23 3.47
#